data_bdd935fe965c11bff31372e6d95b8f2b
#
_entry.id   bdd935fe965c11bff31372e6d95b8f2b
#
_cell.length_a   1.000
_cell.length_b   1.000
_cell.length_c   1.000
_cell.angle_alpha   90.00
_cell.angle_beta   90.00
_cell.angle_gamma   90.00
#
_symmetry.space_group_name_H-M   'P 1'
#
loop_
_entity.id
_entity.type
_entity.pdbx_description
1 polymer ?
#
loop_
_entity_poly.entity_id
_entity_poly.type
_entity_poly.pdbx_seq_one_letter_code
_entity_poly.pdbx_strand_id
1 'polypeptide(L)'
;MAEENSKLRYIDIGINFTDPIFRGIYHDKQRHDDDFEDIIARALEAGCKKFMVTGSDLAESKHAIQIAQDHPGLCYATIGVHPCSAKQFDSYPGGPDELLKALKELAVEAKAAGHAVAYGEFGLDYDRLFLTPKEPQLKYFEAQLQIAVEVQLPLFLHSRAASEDFERLLKARLDELPKRGLVHSFTGSVEEMQRLVEMGFDIGVNGCSMKSRFADP
;
A
#
# COMPACT_ATOMS: atom_id res chain seq x y z
N MET A 1 11.97 38.13 -20.57
CA MET A 1 10.86 37.37 -19.91
C MET A 1 11.49 36.10 -19.40
N ALA A 2 11.67 35.98 -18.08
CA ALA A 2 12.17 34.73 -17.47
C ALA A 2 11.06 33.70 -17.66
N GLU A 3 11.37 32.58 -18.33
CA GLU A 3 10.54 31.39 -18.30
C GLU A 3 10.39 30.98 -16.83
N GLU A 4 9.19 31.14 -16.32
CA GLU A 4 8.80 30.48 -15.05
C GLU A 4 8.89 28.97 -15.31
N ASN A 5 10.03 28.40 -14.94
CA ASN A 5 10.24 26.97 -14.90
C ASN A 5 9.24 26.43 -13.85
N SER A 6 8.03 26.05 -14.28
CA SER A 6 7.03 25.48 -13.40
C SER A 6 7.62 24.19 -12.86
N LYS A 7 8.15 24.25 -11.63
CA LYS A 7 8.69 23.07 -10.93
C LYS A 7 7.59 22.01 -10.91
N LEU A 8 7.86 20.86 -11.47
CA LEU A 8 6.92 19.73 -11.43
C LEU A 8 6.51 19.46 -9.97
N ARG A 9 5.26 19.09 -9.78
CA ARG A 9 4.70 18.80 -8.46
C ARG A 9 4.34 17.32 -8.42
N TYR A 10 4.74 16.64 -7.35
CA TYR A 10 4.56 15.21 -7.18
C TYR A 10 3.74 14.91 -5.92
N ILE A 11 3.04 13.78 -5.93
CA ILE A 11 2.52 13.11 -4.75
C ILE A 11 3.13 11.69 -4.79
N ASP A 12 3.84 11.33 -3.75
CA ASP A 12 4.35 9.95 -3.60
C ASP A 12 3.22 9.07 -3.05
N ILE A 13 2.78 8.09 -3.83
CA ILE A 13 1.65 7.23 -3.50
C ILE A 13 2.13 5.80 -3.16
N GLY A 14 2.97 5.66 -2.18
CA GLY A 14 3.44 4.34 -1.71
C GLY A 14 4.84 4.36 -1.13
N ILE A 15 5.15 5.35 -0.28
CA ILE A 15 6.42 5.41 0.39
C ILE A 15 6.43 4.56 1.66
N ASN A 16 7.53 3.80 1.86
CA ASN A 16 7.70 2.92 3.03
C ASN A 16 8.39 3.65 4.19
N PHE A 17 7.87 4.80 4.60
CA PHE A 17 8.47 5.60 5.71
C PHE A 17 8.47 4.89 7.06
N THR A 18 7.74 3.79 7.18
CA THR A 18 7.77 2.89 8.34
C THR A 18 9.03 2.03 8.41
N ASP A 19 9.74 1.84 7.27
CA ASP A 19 10.97 1.05 7.23
C ASP A 19 12.08 1.72 8.06
N PRO A 20 12.74 0.98 8.98
CA PRO A 20 13.84 1.48 9.80
C PRO A 20 15.00 2.08 9.00
N ILE A 21 15.14 1.77 7.70
CA ILE A 21 16.17 2.36 6.83
C ILE A 21 16.08 3.90 6.79
N PHE A 22 14.86 4.45 6.86
CA PHE A 22 14.62 5.89 6.92
C PHE A 22 15.03 6.55 8.25
N ARG A 23 15.39 5.72 9.25
CA ARG A 23 15.95 6.14 10.55
C ARG A 23 17.44 5.75 10.69
N GLY A 24 18.10 5.45 9.57
CA GLY A 24 19.51 5.07 9.55
C GLY A 24 19.78 3.64 9.99
N ILE A 25 18.74 2.80 10.20
CA ILE A 25 18.88 1.42 10.65
C ILE A 25 18.79 0.48 9.45
N TYR A 26 19.85 -0.34 9.25
CA TYR A 26 19.89 -1.34 8.18
C TYR A 26 20.40 -2.68 8.73
N HIS A 27 19.60 -3.75 8.53
CA HIS A 27 19.84 -5.08 9.15
C HIS A 27 20.08 -4.98 10.65
N ASP A 28 19.17 -4.34 11.38
CA ASP A 28 19.18 -4.13 12.85
C ASP A 28 20.42 -3.42 13.39
N LYS A 29 21.13 -2.69 12.52
CA LYS A 29 22.33 -1.92 12.88
C LYS A 29 22.19 -0.48 12.43
N GLN A 30 22.48 0.45 13.35
CA GLN A 30 22.62 1.86 13.02
C GLN A 30 23.79 2.02 12.03
N ARG A 31 23.54 2.63 10.88
CA ARG A 31 24.52 2.89 9.82
C ARG A 31 24.86 4.36 9.66
N HIS A 32 23.91 5.23 9.95
CA HIS A 32 24.06 6.69 10.01
C HIS A 32 23.05 7.24 11.03
N ASP A 33 23.17 8.51 11.38
CA ASP A 33 22.20 9.18 12.24
C ASP A 33 20.81 9.22 11.59
N ASP A 34 19.74 9.33 12.40
CA ASP A 34 18.39 9.51 11.90
C ASP A 34 18.33 10.82 11.09
N ASP A 35 18.06 10.69 9.79
CA ASP A 35 17.94 11.81 8.84
C ASP A 35 16.54 11.90 8.20
N PHE A 36 15.54 11.34 8.87
CA PHE A 36 14.18 11.27 8.36
C PHE A 36 13.62 12.64 7.92
N GLU A 37 13.80 13.65 8.75
CA GLU A 37 13.33 15.01 8.43
C GLU A 37 14.08 15.61 7.24
N ASP A 38 15.38 15.32 7.10
CA ASP A 38 16.17 15.74 5.94
C ASP A 38 15.72 15.04 4.67
N ILE A 39 15.29 13.78 4.75
CA ILE A 39 14.71 13.05 3.62
C ILE A 39 13.42 13.73 3.16
N ILE A 40 12.52 14.07 4.09
CA ILE A 40 11.29 14.82 3.79
C ILE A 40 11.64 16.19 3.17
N ALA A 41 12.57 16.92 3.75
CA ALA A 41 12.97 18.23 3.23
C ALA A 41 13.50 18.16 1.80
N ARG A 42 14.39 17.20 1.49
CA ARG A 42 14.90 16.96 0.12
C ARG A 42 13.79 16.60 -0.86
N ALA A 43 12.82 15.79 -0.44
CA ALA A 43 11.68 15.43 -1.29
C ALA A 43 10.79 16.64 -1.59
N LEU A 44 10.56 17.52 -0.60
CA LEU A 44 9.81 18.78 -0.78
C LEU A 44 10.54 19.74 -1.74
N GLU A 45 11.86 19.86 -1.62
CA GLU A 45 12.71 20.65 -2.52
C GLU A 45 12.64 20.12 -3.97
N ALA A 46 12.60 18.78 -4.14
CA ALA A 46 12.45 18.14 -5.44
C ALA A 46 11.05 18.35 -6.05
N GLY A 47 10.07 18.83 -5.28
CA GLY A 47 8.73 19.12 -5.75
C GLY A 47 7.63 18.19 -5.23
N CYS A 48 7.95 17.21 -4.38
CA CYS A 48 6.94 16.39 -3.72
C CYS A 48 6.07 17.28 -2.81
N LYS A 49 4.79 17.04 -2.77
CA LYS A 49 3.82 17.86 -2.02
C LYS A 49 3.07 17.07 -0.96
N LYS A 50 2.97 15.76 -1.13
CA LYS A 50 2.27 14.83 -0.22
C LYS A 50 2.89 13.45 -0.32
N PHE A 51 2.76 12.70 0.76
CA PHE A 51 3.23 11.34 0.88
C PHE A 51 2.09 10.44 1.36
N MET A 52 1.88 9.32 0.67
CA MET A 52 1.04 8.24 1.16
C MET A 52 1.96 7.16 1.75
N VAL A 53 1.96 7.07 3.08
CA VAL A 53 2.81 6.15 3.84
C VAL A 53 2.17 4.78 3.91
N THR A 54 2.85 3.76 3.41
CA THR A 54 2.33 2.41 3.32
C THR A 54 2.32 1.72 4.68
N GLY A 55 1.14 1.19 5.07
CA GLY A 55 1.02 0.20 6.13
C GLY A 55 0.92 -1.20 5.51
N SER A 56 1.78 -2.13 5.91
CA SER A 56 1.83 -3.49 5.37
C SER A 56 1.50 -4.58 6.39
N ASP A 57 1.26 -4.17 7.63
CA ASP A 57 0.67 -4.95 8.72
C ASP A 57 0.05 -4.01 9.77
N LEU A 58 -0.51 -4.56 10.86
CA LEU A 58 -1.16 -3.74 11.88
C LEU A 58 -0.19 -2.79 12.61
N ALA A 59 1.05 -3.22 12.85
CA ALA A 59 2.04 -2.39 13.54
C ALA A 59 2.53 -1.26 12.64
N GLU A 60 2.85 -1.56 11.39
CA GLU A 60 3.24 -0.57 10.39
C GLU A 60 2.09 0.37 10.04
N SER A 61 0.84 -0.11 9.99
CA SER A 61 -0.34 0.75 9.80
C SER A 61 -0.48 1.76 10.94
N LYS A 62 -0.26 1.36 12.19
CA LYS A 62 -0.25 2.28 13.34
C LYS A 62 0.90 3.28 13.25
N HIS A 63 2.09 2.83 12.84
CA HIS A 63 3.25 3.72 12.66
C HIS A 63 3.02 4.71 11.50
N ALA A 64 2.45 4.27 10.38
CA ALA A 64 2.09 5.16 9.27
C ALA A 64 1.07 6.24 9.70
N ILE A 65 0.10 5.88 10.55
CA ILE A 65 -0.84 6.85 11.13
C ILE A 65 -0.11 7.85 12.05
N GLN A 66 0.85 7.38 12.87
CA GLN A 66 1.63 8.27 13.71
C GLN A 66 2.44 9.26 12.85
N ILE A 67 3.08 8.81 11.78
CA ILE A 67 3.78 9.70 10.83
C ILE A 67 2.81 10.74 10.22
N ALA A 68 1.58 10.32 9.89
CA ALA A 68 0.57 11.23 9.37
C ALA A 68 0.11 12.28 10.40
N GLN A 69 0.07 11.91 11.69
CA GLN A 69 -0.22 12.82 12.81
C GLN A 69 0.92 13.82 13.05
N ASP A 70 2.16 13.36 12.97
CA ASP A 70 3.35 14.19 13.17
C ASP A 70 3.57 15.18 12.00
N HIS A 71 3.07 14.84 10.78
CA HIS A 71 3.21 15.64 9.56
C HIS A 71 1.83 15.97 8.95
N PRO A 72 0.97 16.72 9.64
CA PRO A 72 -0.40 17.00 9.22
C PRO A 72 -0.45 17.74 7.88
N GLY A 73 -1.31 17.26 6.97
CA GLY A 73 -1.46 17.83 5.63
C GLY A 73 -0.35 17.48 4.63
N LEU A 74 0.73 16.82 5.11
CA LEU A 74 1.84 16.37 4.28
C LEU A 74 1.83 14.84 4.11
N CYS A 75 1.74 14.09 5.22
CA CYS A 75 1.71 12.63 5.22
C CYS A 75 0.29 12.11 5.48
N TYR A 76 -0.04 11.00 4.83
CA TYR A 76 -1.29 10.26 4.99
C TYR A 76 -0.98 8.77 5.00
N ALA A 77 -1.75 8.00 5.78
CA ALA A 77 -1.50 6.57 5.96
C ALA A 77 -2.38 5.69 5.07
N THR A 78 -1.90 4.48 4.80
CA THR A 78 -2.72 3.34 4.39
C THR A 78 -2.77 2.30 5.51
N ILE A 79 -3.83 1.48 5.55
CA ILE A 79 -4.04 0.46 6.57
C ILE A 79 -4.39 -0.86 5.90
N GLY A 80 -3.59 -1.90 6.15
CA GLY A 80 -3.83 -3.22 5.58
C GLY A 80 -2.77 -4.24 5.99
N VAL A 81 -2.92 -5.47 5.49
CA VAL A 81 -1.92 -6.53 5.65
C VAL A 81 -1.51 -7.06 4.29
N HIS A 82 -0.24 -6.84 3.96
CA HIS A 82 0.39 -7.28 2.72
C HIS A 82 0.35 -8.82 2.59
N PRO A 83 0.16 -9.39 1.39
CA PRO A 83 0.08 -10.83 1.20
C PRO A 83 1.26 -11.62 1.78
N CYS A 84 2.47 -11.08 1.73
CA CYS A 84 3.64 -11.71 2.34
C CYS A 84 3.57 -11.83 3.87
N SER A 85 2.76 -11.01 4.52
CA SER A 85 2.53 -10.97 5.96
C SER A 85 1.23 -11.66 6.39
N ALA A 86 0.45 -12.25 5.46
CA ALA A 86 -0.88 -12.78 5.76
C ALA A 86 -0.90 -13.95 6.77
N LYS A 87 0.21 -14.63 7.01
CA LYS A 87 0.34 -15.60 8.12
C LYS A 87 0.10 -14.99 9.51
N GLN A 88 0.27 -13.65 9.64
CA GLN A 88 0.05 -12.97 10.91
C GLN A 88 -1.39 -13.13 11.42
N PHE A 89 -2.36 -13.29 10.53
CA PHE A 89 -3.75 -13.52 10.93
C PHE A 89 -3.90 -14.77 11.76
N ASP A 90 -3.28 -15.89 11.36
CA ASP A 90 -3.37 -17.16 12.05
C ASP A 90 -2.58 -17.17 13.38
N SER A 91 -1.55 -16.33 13.50
CA SER A 91 -0.70 -16.24 14.70
C SER A 91 -1.05 -15.08 15.63
N TYR A 92 -2.03 -14.26 15.27
CA TYR A 92 -2.43 -13.10 16.06
C TYR A 92 -3.06 -13.52 17.40
N PRO A 93 -2.73 -12.85 18.52
CA PRO A 93 -3.39 -13.11 19.81
C PRO A 93 -4.90 -12.93 19.69
N GLY A 94 -5.67 -13.98 20.01
CA GLY A 94 -7.12 -14.00 19.83
C GLY A 94 -7.58 -14.49 18.46
N GLY A 95 -6.65 -14.77 17.54
CA GLY A 95 -6.94 -15.34 16.23
C GLY A 95 -7.24 -14.30 15.12
N PRO A 96 -7.57 -14.80 13.93
CA PRO A 96 -7.72 -13.95 12.74
C PRO A 96 -8.85 -12.93 12.85
N ASP A 97 -9.95 -13.27 13.50
CA ASP A 97 -11.11 -12.39 13.65
C ASP A 97 -10.77 -11.14 14.49
N GLU A 98 -9.93 -11.30 15.52
CA GLU A 98 -9.48 -10.17 16.33
C GLU A 98 -8.54 -9.25 15.53
N LEU A 99 -7.66 -9.80 14.66
CA LEU A 99 -6.83 -8.96 13.80
C LEU A 99 -7.68 -8.23 12.74
N LEU A 100 -8.64 -8.92 12.11
CA LEU A 100 -9.58 -8.29 11.15
C LEU A 100 -10.37 -7.16 11.80
N LYS A 101 -10.86 -7.39 13.03
CA LYS A 101 -11.55 -6.38 13.82
C LYS A 101 -10.64 -5.18 14.12
N ALA A 102 -9.42 -5.43 14.60
CA ALA A 102 -8.46 -4.37 14.90
C ALA A 102 -8.09 -3.53 13.67
N LEU A 103 -7.90 -4.15 12.50
CA LEU A 103 -7.66 -3.45 11.24
C LEU A 103 -8.84 -2.57 10.83
N LYS A 104 -10.05 -3.10 10.95
CA LYS A 104 -11.28 -2.35 10.64
C LYS A 104 -11.46 -1.14 11.56
N GLU A 105 -11.35 -1.33 12.87
CA GLU A 105 -11.47 -0.26 13.85
C GLU A 105 -10.42 0.83 13.60
N LEU A 106 -9.17 0.44 13.41
CA LEU A 106 -8.07 1.35 13.08
C LEU A 106 -8.35 2.16 11.79
N ALA A 107 -8.85 1.49 10.75
CA ALA A 107 -9.16 2.13 9.48
C ALA A 107 -10.33 3.13 9.59
N VAL A 108 -11.37 2.77 10.34
CA VAL A 108 -12.52 3.66 10.61
C VAL A 108 -12.09 4.90 11.39
N GLU A 109 -11.33 4.72 12.45
CA GLU A 109 -10.82 5.82 13.30
C GLU A 109 -9.90 6.74 12.52
N ALA A 110 -8.91 6.20 11.81
CA ALA A 110 -7.95 6.98 11.05
C ALA A 110 -8.59 7.70 9.86
N LYS A 111 -9.61 7.10 9.22
CA LYS A 111 -10.43 7.75 8.18
C LYS A 111 -11.19 8.94 8.76
N ALA A 112 -11.87 8.76 9.89
CA ALA A 112 -12.63 9.82 10.55
C ALA A 112 -11.76 10.99 11.00
N ALA A 113 -10.52 10.70 11.43
CA ALA A 113 -9.51 11.69 11.81
C ALA A 113 -8.81 12.37 10.60
N GLY A 114 -9.02 11.89 9.37
CA GLY A 114 -8.41 12.42 8.16
C GLY A 114 -6.93 12.01 7.97
N HIS A 115 -6.46 11.00 8.73
CA HIS A 115 -5.08 10.50 8.63
C HIS A 115 -4.93 9.38 7.60
N ALA A 116 -6.00 8.58 7.35
CA ALA A 116 -5.99 7.50 6.36
C ALA A 116 -6.67 7.92 5.06
N VAL A 117 -6.03 7.58 3.92
CA VAL A 117 -6.51 7.91 2.57
C VAL A 117 -6.76 6.68 1.70
N ALA A 118 -6.29 5.51 2.09
CA ALA A 118 -6.53 4.25 1.39
C ALA A 118 -6.57 3.07 2.36
N TYR A 119 -7.30 2.02 1.99
CA TYR A 119 -7.22 0.71 2.61
C TYR A 119 -6.25 -0.17 1.81
N GLY A 120 -5.20 -0.64 2.47
CA GLY A 120 -4.08 -1.40 1.90
C GLY A 120 -2.75 -1.04 2.63
N GLU A 121 -1.63 -1.63 2.24
CA GLU A 121 -1.42 -2.47 1.07
C GLU A 121 -1.89 -3.91 1.34
N PHE A 122 -2.73 -4.47 0.46
CA PHE A 122 -3.20 -5.85 0.57
C PHE A 122 -3.44 -6.45 -0.82
N GLY A 123 -3.51 -7.78 -0.93
CA GLY A 123 -3.68 -8.43 -2.22
C GLY A 123 -3.07 -9.82 -2.28
N LEU A 124 -2.41 -10.17 -3.42
CA LEU A 124 -1.81 -11.46 -3.67
C LEU A 124 -0.38 -11.32 -4.24
N ASP A 125 0.55 -12.16 -3.77
CA ASP A 125 1.94 -12.27 -4.27
C ASP A 125 2.33 -13.74 -4.39
N TYR A 126 2.28 -14.28 -5.61
CA TYR A 126 2.66 -15.68 -5.85
C TYR A 126 4.15 -15.86 -6.17
N ASP A 127 4.91 -14.79 -6.36
CA ASP A 127 6.37 -14.85 -6.45
C ASP A 127 7.02 -15.12 -5.09
N ARG A 128 6.28 -14.87 -3.99
CA ARG A 128 6.78 -14.97 -2.62
C ARG A 128 6.04 -15.98 -1.74
N LEU A 129 5.60 -17.09 -2.34
CA LEU A 129 4.89 -18.17 -1.62
C LEU A 129 5.71 -18.80 -0.49
N PHE A 130 7.02 -18.61 -0.48
CA PHE A 130 7.91 -19.03 0.62
C PHE A 130 7.70 -18.18 1.90
N LEU A 131 7.22 -16.95 1.80
CA LEU A 131 6.84 -16.11 2.94
C LEU A 131 5.46 -16.49 3.46
N THR A 132 4.48 -16.50 2.59
CA THR A 132 3.11 -16.89 2.89
C THR A 132 2.55 -17.77 1.76
N PRO A 133 2.11 -19.01 2.04
CA PRO A 133 1.50 -19.88 1.04
C PRO A 133 0.25 -19.26 0.39
N LYS A 134 -0.15 -19.83 -0.76
CA LYS A 134 -1.28 -19.35 -1.55
C LYS A 134 -2.60 -19.31 -0.77
N GLU A 135 -2.92 -20.37 -0.01
CA GLU A 135 -4.19 -20.48 0.70
C GLU A 135 -4.43 -19.38 1.74
N PRO A 136 -3.50 -19.08 2.67
CA PRO A 136 -3.65 -17.94 3.57
C PRO A 136 -3.76 -16.60 2.83
N GLN A 137 -3.00 -16.41 1.74
CA GLN A 137 -3.10 -15.18 0.95
C GLN A 137 -4.52 -15.00 0.40
N LEU A 138 -5.09 -16.03 -0.23
CA LEU A 138 -6.46 -15.99 -0.77
C LEU A 138 -7.49 -15.72 0.33
N LYS A 139 -7.44 -16.51 1.42
CA LYS A 139 -8.35 -16.39 2.56
C LYS A 139 -8.37 -14.96 3.11
N TYR A 140 -7.20 -14.39 3.36
CA TYR A 140 -7.11 -13.07 4.00
C TYR A 140 -7.20 -11.91 3.02
N PHE A 141 -6.98 -12.13 1.73
CA PHE A 141 -7.35 -11.16 0.71
C PHE A 141 -8.88 -10.99 0.67
N GLU A 142 -9.63 -12.09 0.61
CA GLU A 142 -11.09 -12.06 0.63
C GLU A 142 -11.65 -11.42 1.90
N ALA A 143 -11.09 -11.77 3.07
CA ALA A 143 -11.49 -11.17 4.34
C ALA A 143 -11.22 -9.66 4.40
N GLN A 144 -10.08 -9.21 3.88
CA GLN A 144 -9.75 -7.79 3.80
C GLN A 144 -10.61 -7.03 2.77
N LEU A 145 -11.05 -7.67 1.68
CA LEU A 145 -12.03 -7.09 0.76
C LEU A 145 -13.35 -6.80 1.47
N GLN A 146 -13.76 -7.66 2.44
CA GLN A 146 -14.94 -7.38 3.27
C GLN A 146 -14.75 -6.11 4.11
N ILE A 147 -13.58 -5.92 4.73
CA ILE A 147 -13.27 -4.68 5.45
C ILE A 147 -13.31 -3.48 4.50
N ALA A 148 -12.75 -3.60 3.31
CA ALA A 148 -12.75 -2.53 2.32
C ALA A 148 -14.15 -2.08 1.93
N VAL A 149 -15.10 -3.04 1.76
CA VAL A 149 -16.52 -2.76 1.54
C VAL A 149 -17.13 -1.96 2.71
N GLU A 150 -16.79 -2.30 3.95
CA GLU A 150 -17.36 -1.65 5.13
C GLU A 150 -16.75 -0.26 5.40
N VAL A 151 -15.43 -0.13 5.20
CA VAL A 151 -14.71 1.11 5.50
C VAL A 151 -14.85 2.14 4.38
N GLN A 152 -15.02 1.72 3.12
CA GLN A 152 -15.18 2.61 1.96
C GLN A 152 -14.04 3.65 1.85
N LEU A 153 -12.79 3.21 1.99
CA LEU A 153 -11.60 3.93 1.58
C LEU A 153 -11.16 3.46 0.19
N PRO A 154 -10.55 4.31 -0.65
CA PRO A 154 -9.91 3.86 -1.89
C PRO A 154 -8.97 2.68 -1.62
N LEU A 155 -8.86 1.74 -2.56
CA LEU A 155 -8.04 0.54 -2.38
C LEU A 155 -6.58 0.80 -2.79
N PHE A 156 -5.65 0.31 -1.99
CA PHE A 156 -4.22 0.26 -2.31
C PHE A 156 -3.80 -1.20 -2.40
N LEU A 157 -3.68 -1.70 -3.64
CA LEU A 157 -3.67 -3.12 -3.95
C LEU A 157 -2.30 -3.59 -4.44
N HIS A 158 -1.91 -4.79 -3.99
CA HIS A 158 -0.74 -5.53 -4.44
C HIS A 158 -1.17 -6.73 -5.30
N SER A 159 -0.59 -6.85 -6.51
CA SER A 159 -0.74 -8.04 -7.35
C SER A 159 0.58 -8.41 -7.98
N ARG A 160 1.02 -9.65 -7.76
CA ARG A 160 2.22 -10.21 -8.39
C ARG A 160 2.04 -11.67 -8.73
N ALA A 161 2.17 -12.00 -10.03
CA ALA A 161 2.02 -13.36 -10.57
C ALA A 161 0.72 -14.06 -10.11
N ALA A 162 -0.37 -13.31 -9.91
CA ALA A 162 -1.60 -13.79 -9.29
C ALA A 162 -2.88 -13.29 -9.99
N SER A 163 -2.79 -12.80 -11.23
CA SER A 163 -3.86 -12.05 -11.90
C SER A 163 -5.19 -12.78 -11.92
N GLU A 164 -5.22 -14.08 -12.20
CA GLU A 164 -6.45 -14.87 -12.32
C GLU A 164 -7.26 -14.86 -11.00
N ASP A 165 -6.63 -15.21 -9.90
CA ASP A 165 -7.28 -15.22 -8.58
C ASP A 165 -7.59 -13.80 -8.10
N PHE A 166 -6.69 -12.87 -8.34
CA PHE A 166 -6.83 -11.47 -7.97
C PHE A 166 -8.04 -10.83 -8.65
N GLU A 167 -8.15 -10.95 -9.97
CA GLU A 167 -9.28 -10.43 -10.73
C GLU A 167 -10.59 -11.13 -10.36
N ARG A 168 -10.57 -12.44 -10.16
CA ARG A 168 -11.75 -13.21 -9.75
C ARG A 168 -12.34 -12.71 -8.45
N LEU A 169 -11.50 -12.49 -7.43
CA LEU A 169 -11.93 -12.02 -6.12
C LEU A 169 -12.41 -10.56 -6.16
N LEU A 170 -11.74 -9.69 -6.92
CA LEU A 170 -12.20 -8.31 -7.11
C LEU A 170 -13.54 -8.24 -7.85
N LYS A 171 -13.69 -9.02 -8.95
CA LYS A 171 -14.93 -9.06 -9.75
C LYS A 171 -16.13 -9.52 -8.92
N ALA A 172 -15.92 -10.48 -8.01
CA ALA A 172 -16.98 -11.01 -7.15
C ALA A 172 -17.60 -9.94 -6.21
N ARG A 173 -16.90 -8.83 -5.97
CA ARG A 173 -17.30 -7.77 -5.07
C ARG A 173 -17.30 -6.37 -5.67
N LEU A 174 -17.10 -6.26 -6.97
CA LEU A 174 -16.83 -4.99 -7.64
C LEU A 174 -17.91 -3.93 -7.38
N ASP A 175 -19.18 -4.33 -7.33
CA ASP A 175 -20.31 -3.43 -7.10
C ASP A 175 -20.39 -2.90 -5.65
N GLU A 176 -19.76 -3.61 -4.69
CA GLU A 176 -19.74 -3.25 -3.27
C GLU A 176 -18.51 -2.42 -2.89
N LEU A 177 -17.41 -2.60 -3.63
CA LEU A 177 -16.13 -1.95 -3.36
C LEU A 177 -16.19 -0.44 -3.63
N PRO A 178 -15.35 0.36 -2.95
CA PRO A 178 -15.20 1.78 -3.28
C PRO A 178 -14.77 1.94 -4.74
N LYS A 179 -15.32 2.95 -5.42
CA LYS A 179 -15.14 3.14 -6.88
C LYS A 179 -13.74 3.54 -7.33
N ARG A 180 -12.77 3.61 -6.41
CA ARG A 180 -11.39 3.99 -6.74
C ARG A 180 -10.43 3.08 -6.03
N GLY A 181 -9.37 2.71 -6.73
CA GLY A 181 -8.30 1.92 -6.19
C GLY A 181 -7.12 1.89 -7.13
N LEU A 182 -5.94 1.71 -6.58
CA LEU A 182 -4.68 1.63 -7.29
C LEU A 182 -4.13 0.21 -7.16
N VAL A 183 -3.79 -0.42 -8.27
CA VAL A 183 -2.93 -1.60 -8.28
C VAL A 183 -1.49 -1.10 -8.32
N HIS A 184 -0.85 -1.11 -7.15
CA HIS A 184 0.45 -0.51 -6.90
C HIS A 184 1.59 -1.34 -7.51
N SER A 185 2.65 -0.65 -7.98
CA SER A 185 3.89 -1.28 -8.48
C SER A 185 3.63 -2.41 -9.49
N PHE A 186 2.73 -2.17 -10.42
CA PHE A 186 2.27 -3.17 -11.38
C PHE A 186 3.42 -3.72 -12.23
N THR A 187 3.45 -5.04 -12.39
CA THR A 187 4.45 -5.79 -13.17
C THR A 187 3.84 -6.87 -14.06
N GLY A 188 2.53 -6.85 -14.23
CA GLY A 188 1.79 -7.78 -15.08
C GLY A 188 1.82 -7.42 -16.56
N SER A 189 1.09 -8.16 -17.37
CA SER A 189 1.00 -7.93 -18.81
C SER A 189 0.10 -6.73 -19.16
N VAL A 190 0.17 -6.29 -20.43
CA VAL A 190 -0.71 -5.24 -20.96
C VAL A 190 -2.18 -5.67 -20.89
N GLU A 191 -2.47 -6.93 -21.16
CA GLU A 191 -3.83 -7.48 -21.12
C GLU A 191 -4.38 -7.50 -19.69
N GLU A 192 -3.56 -7.85 -18.69
CA GLU A 192 -3.93 -7.75 -17.27
C GLU A 192 -4.22 -6.30 -16.89
N MET A 193 -3.34 -5.38 -17.27
CA MET A 193 -3.54 -3.94 -17.05
C MET A 193 -4.87 -3.47 -17.63
N GLN A 194 -5.16 -3.82 -18.88
CA GLN A 194 -6.41 -3.42 -19.55
C GLN A 194 -7.65 -3.91 -18.80
N ARG A 195 -7.66 -5.17 -18.36
CA ARG A 195 -8.78 -5.73 -17.57
C ARG A 195 -8.97 -5.02 -16.22
N LEU A 196 -7.88 -4.64 -15.54
CA LEU A 196 -7.95 -3.90 -14.29
C LEU A 196 -8.48 -2.48 -14.51
N VAL A 197 -8.05 -1.81 -15.57
CA VAL A 197 -8.56 -0.49 -15.96
C VAL A 197 -10.05 -0.54 -16.34
N GLU A 198 -10.49 -1.58 -17.07
CA GLU A 198 -11.91 -1.82 -17.39
C GLU A 198 -12.76 -2.04 -16.11
N MET A 199 -12.18 -2.61 -15.05
CA MET A 199 -12.82 -2.72 -13.73
C MET A 199 -12.82 -1.40 -12.94
N GLY A 200 -12.18 -0.33 -13.44
CA GLY A 200 -12.13 0.98 -12.81
C GLY A 200 -10.96 1.21 -11.86
N PHE A 201 -9.92 0.37 -11.89
CA PHE A 201 -8.70 0.56 -11.12
C PHE A 201 -7.67 1.41 -11.85
N ASP A 202 -6.94 2.22 -11.10
CA ASP A 202 -5.73 2.89 -11.58
C ASP A 202 -4.52 1.95 -11.49
N ILE A 203 -3.51 2.18 -12.33
CA ILE A 203 -2.29 1.36 -12.39
C ILE A 203 -1.09 2.17 -11.92
N GLY A 204 -0.42 1.69 -10.89
CA GLY A 204 0.78 2.28 -10.33
C GLY A 204 2.04 1.82 -11.04
N VAL A 205 2.81 2.77 -11.56
CA VAL A 205 4.11 2.55 -12.22
C VAL A 205 5.19 3.15 -11.35
N ASN A 206 6.29 2.43 -11.14
CA ASN A 206 7.44 2.91 -10.37
C ASN A 206 8.76 2.65 -11.11
N GLY A 207 9.90 2.95 -10.45
CA GLY A 207 11.22 2.76 -11.04
C GLY A 207 11.55 1.30 -11.41
N CYS A 208 10.91 0.31 -10.79
CA CYS A 208 11.08 -1.10 -11.17
C CYS A 208 10.46 -1.39 -12.52
N SER A 209 9.34 -0.76 -12.86
CA SER A 209 8.66 -0.91 -14.16
C SER A 209 9.50 -0.39 -15.33
N MET A 210 10.52 0.43 -15.05
CA MET A 210 11.41 0.99 -16.06
C MET A 210 12.66 0.13 -16.33
N LYS A 211 12.83 -0.99 -15.64
CA LYS A 211 13.96 -1.89 -15.83
C LYS A 211 13.71 -2.78 -17.04
N SER A 212 14.70 -2.90 -17.94
CA SER A 212 14.61 -3.67 -19.19
C SER A 212 14.19 -5.14 -18.99
N ARG A 213 14.52 -5.74 -17.83
CA ARG A 213 14.11 -7.13 -17.50
C ARG A 213 12.59 -7.33 -17.33
N PHE A 214 11.81 -6.22 -17.24
CA PHE A 214 10.35 -6.23 -17.20
C PHE A 214 9.74 -5.67 -18.49
N ALA A 215 10.57 -5.25 -19.44
CA ALA A 215 10.14 -4.68 -20.71
C ALA A 215 10.14 -5.70 -21.87
N ASP A 216 10.69 -6.89 -21.63
CA ASP A 216 10.60 -8.00 -22.58
C ASP A 216 9.54 -8.99 -22.11
N PRO A 217 8.58 -9.36 -22.98
CA PRO A 217 7.58 -10.39 -22.73
C PRO A 217 8.21 -11.79 -22.63
#